data_58188f3acdddbaf212f2d0907cf45454
#
_entry.id   58188f3acdddbaf212f2d0907cf45454
#
_cell.length_a   1.000
_cell.length_b   1.000
_cell.length_c   1.000
_cell.angle_alpha   90.00
_cell.angle_beta   90.00
_cell.angle_gamma   90.00
#
_symmetry.space_group_name_H-M   'P 1'
#
loop_
_entity.id
_entity.type
_entity.pdbx_description
1 polymer ?
#
loop_
_entity_poly.entity_id
_entity_poly.type
_entity_poly.pdbx_seq_one_letter_code
_entity_poly.pdbx_strand_id
1 'polypeptide(L)'
;MEDELEDRVLYQTYLSFMKILSRFTNSVPFDTPVSYLWKMVRLYLLRSEVVVFTLGLILFFMYLQTIELWSRTMLSRLSQAMSPISAVQRIKLLEGSDADKQSWELKGTLSAVYAIRGRRLHMEDRFIINENINNSGISLFAIFDGHGGEFAANYAKEHLIQNLYNKIVELQAIKDGKIISTPLRDSPEETKKEESNITVDRKSSFKKSVSTADDTSKKEITDPELLAQLSKARPITREVRPTSKPVKNVAVPVSSYMDKGKINYGKLLTDEVLAADRLLVEAAKRSLNVAGTTALIAVMEDNHLIVANVGDSRGVMCDSRGNAIPVSFDHKPQQVREQKRIEAAGGYIAFNGVWRVAGILATSRAMGDYPLKDKRFVIADPDILTFNLDDHKPMFLVLASDGLWDTFSNEEAVKFIKERLDEPDFGAKSLTLQAYYRGSVDNITVLVINFLNNKIAVHVQ
;
A
#
# COMPACT_ATOMS: atom_id res chain seq x y z
N MET A 1 -6.14 -49.95 39.81
CA MET A 1 -6.27 -51.08 38.86
C MET A 1 -6.52 -50.61 37.42
N GLU A 2 -7.25 -49.54 37.19
CA GLU A 2 -7.41 -48.94 35.83
C GLU A 2 -6.13 -48.19 35.42
N ASP A 3 -5.50 -47.44 36.30
CA ASP A 3 -4.26 -46.67 35.99
C ASP A 3 -3.09 -47.57 35.61
N GLU A 4 -2.96 -48.75 36.24
CA GLU A 4 -1.91 -49.72 35.92
C GLU A 4 -2.14 -50.41 34.56
N LEU A 5 -3.37 -50.48 34.11
CA LEU A 5 -3.69 -51.03 32.79
C LEU A 5 -3.44 -50.04 31.66
N GLU A 6 -3.68 -48.78 31.88
CA GLU A 6 -3.34 -47.72 30.93
C GLU A 6 -1.84 -47.54 30.75
N ASP A 7 -1.06 -47.57 31.84
CA ASP A 7 0.38 -47.52 31.80
C ASP A 7 0.99 -48.74 31.06
N ARG A 8 0.44 -49.93 31.23
CA ARG A 8 0.87 -51.11 30.48
C ARG A 8 0.56 -51.04 28.99
N VAL A 9 -0.62 -50.51 28.62
CA VAL A 9 -1.03 -50.34 27.22
C VAL A 9 -0.15 -49.29 26.56
N LEU A 10 0.11 -48.16 27.21
CA LEU A 10 1.00 -47.12 26.73
C LEU A 10 2.42 -47.65 26.54
N TYR A 11 2.95 -48.40 27.50
CA TYR A 11 4.30 -49.00 27.41
C TYR A 11 4.41 -50.06 26.30
N GLN A 12 3.40 -50.90 26.12
CA GLN A 12 3.35 -51.87 25.02
C GLN A 12 3.22 -51.21 23.64
N THR A 13 2.44 -50.16 23.56
CA THR A 13 2.30 -49.37 22.31
C THR A 13 3.62 -48.67 21.95
N TYR A 14 4.31 -48.12 22.94
CA TYR A 14 5.65 -47.56 22.79
C TYR A 14 6.67 -48.57 22.31
N LEU A 15 6.72 -49.77 22.95
CA LEU A 15 7.63 -50.85 22.55
C LEU A 15 7.34 -51.39 21.14
N SER A 16 6.06 -51.45 20.75
CA SER A 16 5.63 -51.89 19.41
C SER A 16 6.05 -50.86 18.35
N PHE A 17 5.87 -49.58 18.66
CA PHE A 17 6.30 -48.47 17.79
C PHE A 17 7.83 -48.44 17.62
N MET A 18 8.58 -48.66 18.71
CA MET A 18 10.05 -48.76 18.69
C MET A 18 10.54 -49.97 17.90
N LYS A 19 9.83 -51.10 17.95
CA LYS A 19 10.11 -52.29 17.13
C LYS A 19 9.89 -52.07 15.64
N ILE A 20 8.83 -51.35 15.27
CA ILE A 20 8.55 -50.97 13.88
C ILE A 20 9.63 -50.00 13.38
N LEU A 21 10.00 -49.00 14.18
CA LEU A 21 11.08 -48.04 13.84
C LEU A 21 12.42 -48.73 13.67
N SER A 22 12.75 -49.72 14.54
CA SER A 22 14.00 -50.45 14.45
C SER A 22 14.09 -51.35 13.21
N ARG A 23 12.96 -51.90 12.75
CA ARG A 23 12.91 -52.66 11.47
C ARG A 23 13.09 -51.74 10.26
N PHE A 24 12.56 -50.55 10.30
CA PHE A 24 12.75 -49.56 9.21
C PHE A 24 14.19 -49.08 9.12
N THR A 25 14.89 -48.92 10.26
CA THR A 25 16.27 -48.45 10.31
C THR A 25 17.30 -49.50 9.86
N ASN A 26 16.98 -50.78 9.95
CA ASN A 26 17.89 -51.87 9.54
C ASN A 26 17.81 -52.20 8.04
N SER A 27 16.87 -51.60 7.29
CA SER A 27 16.69 -51.84 5.86
C SER A 27 17.38 -50.81 4.95
N VAL A 28 18.07 -49.79 5.51
CA VAL A 28 18.77 -48.77 4.73
C VAL A 28 20.24 -49.10 4.56
N PRO A 29 20.78 -49.19 3.33
CA PRO A 29 22.20 -49.53 3.09
C PRO A 29 23.15 -48.49 3.69
N PHE A 30 24.25 -48.93 4.28
CA PHE A 30 25.15 -48.14 5.13
C PHE A 30 26.02 -47.07 4.41
N ASP A 31 25.97 -46.95 3.07
CA ASP A 31 26.90 -46.12 2.30
C ASP A 31 26.29 -44.88 1.59
N THR A 32 25.15 -44.40 2.05
CA THR A 32 24.52 -43.20 1.44
C THR A 32 24.53 -42.01 2.39
N PRO A 33 24.61 -40.76 1.89
CA PRO A 33 24.50 -39.54 2.71
C PRO A 33 23.20 -39.48 3.54
N VAL A 34 22.16 -40.19 3.10
CA VAL A 34 20.89 -40.36 3.81
C VAL A 34 21.07 -41.15 5.11
N SER A 35 21.95 -42.15 5.13
CA SER A 35 22.23 -42.96 6.34
C SER A 35 22.96 -42.15 7.41
N TYR A 36 23.81 -41.20 6.99
CA TYR A 36 24.50 -40.29 7.90
C TYR A 36 23.53 -39.29 8.52
N LEU A 37 22.63 -38.75 7.70
CA LEU A 37 21.53 -37.86 8.15
C LEU A 37 20.61 -38.59 9.14
N TRP A 38 20.26 -39.84 8.84
CA TRP A 38 19.42 -40.68 9.71
C TRP A 38 20.10 -41.03 11.04
N LYS A 39 21.41 -41.23 11.03
CA LYS A 39 22.20 -41.44 12.22
C LYS A 39 22.26 -40.19 13.12
N MET A 40 22.36 -39.00 12.53
CA MET A 40 22.28 -37.72 13.22
C MET A 40 20.87 -37.46 13.80
N VAL A 41 19.84 -37.73 13.03
CA VAL A 41 18.43 -37.60 13.49
C VAL A 41 18.17 -38.54 14.67
N ARG A 42 18.66 -39.77 14.63
CA ARG A 42 18.52 -40.76 15.73
C ARG A 42 19.31 -40.37 16.97
N LEU A 43 20.51 -39.80 16.82
CA LEU A 43 21.39 -39.44 17.94
C LEU A 43 20.94 -38.17 18.68
N TYR A 44 20.32 -37.24 17.96
CA TYR A 44 20.00 -35.90 18.51
C TYR A 44 18.50 -35.63 18.61
N LEU A 45 17.67 -36.05 17.64
CA LEU A 45 16.23 -35.76 17.60
C LEU A 45 15.34 -36.85 18.23
N LEU A 46 15.77 -38.11 18.20
CA LEU A 46 15.01 -39.25 18.76
C LEU A 46 15.43 -39.61 20.20
N ARG A 47 16.15 -38.73 20.89
CA ARG A 47 16.28 -38.89 22.35
C ARG A 47 14.90 -38.69 23.00
N SER A 48 14.54 -39.58 23.92
CA SER A 48 13.25 -39.54 24.63
C SER A 48 12.97 -38.18 25.22
N GLU A 49 13.98 -37.48 25.74
CA GLU A 49 13.89 -36.15 26.30
C GLU A 49 13.54 -35.09 25.27
N VAL A 50 14.11 -35.15 24.06
CA VAL A 50 13.83 -34.21 22.95
C VAL A 50 12.45 -34.48 22.34
N VAL A 51 12.06 -35.73 22.21
CA VAL A 51 10.71 -36.12 21.72
C VAL A 51 9.64 -35.67 22.69
N VAL A 52 9.81 -35.87 23.99
CA VAL A 52 8.87 -35.40 25.02
C VAL A 52 8.78 -33.87 25.03
N PHE A 53 9.93 -33.17 24.92
CA PHE A 53 9.97 -31.73 24.88
C PHE A 53 9.31 -31.17 23.61
N THR A 54 9.56 -31.74 22.42
CA THR A 54 8.91 -31.32 21.18
C THR A 54 7.42 -31.62 21.16
N LEU A 55 7.00 -32.76 21.72
CA LEU A 55 5.57 -33.07 21.86
C LEU A 55 4.88 -32.09 22.84
N GLY A 56 5.54 -31.76 23.95
CA GLY A 56 5.07 -30.76 24.90
C GLY A 56 4.94 -29.37 24.27
N LEU A 57 5.91 -28.98 23.44
CA LEU A 57 5.87 -27.72 22.69
C LEU A 57 4.72 -27.70 21.67
N ILE A 58 4.50 -28.79 20.94
CA ILE A 58 3.38 -28.91 19.98
C ILE A 58 2.03 -28.83 20.73
N LEU A 59 1.88 -29.54 21.85
CA LEU A 59 0.68 -29.48 22.66
C LEU A 59 0.46 -28.10 23.27
N PHE A 60 1.52 -27.41 23.68
CA PHE A 60 1.45 -26.04 24.19
C PHE A 60 1.03 -25.07 23.08
N PHE A 61 1.55 -25.20 21.86
CA PHE A 61 1.10 -24.39 20.71
C PHE A 61 -0.35 -24.70 20.33
N MET A 62 -0.77 -25.95 20.32
CA MET A 62 -2.17 -26.34 20.10
C MET A 62 -3.08 -25.75 21.19
N TYR A 63 -2.63 -25.76 22.43
CA TYR A 63 -3.36 -25.17 23.56
C TYR A 63 -3.48 -23.63 23.38
N LEU A 64 -2.45 -22.93 22.99
CA LEU A 64 -2.49 -21.50 22.70
C LEU A 64 -3.45 -21.20 21.54
N GLN A 65 -3.42 -21.99 20.47
CA GLN A 65 -4.36 -21.84 19.36
C GLN A 65 -5.82 -22.11 19.77
N THR A 66 -6.05 -23.11 20.62
CA THR A 66 -7.42 -23.39 21.13
C THR A 66 -7.92 -22.28 22.04
N ILE A 67 -7.06 -21.67 22.88
CA ILE A 67 -7.42 -20.49 23.69
C ILE A 67 -7.78 -19.31 22.78
N GLU A 68 -7.01 -19.08 21.73
CA GLU A 68 -7.30 -17.99 20.79
C GLU A 68 -8.60 -18.20 20.01
N LEU A 69 -8.88 -19.43 19.56
CA LEU A 69 -10.16 -19.81 18.96
C LEU A 69 -11.30 -19.72 19.97
N TRP A 70 -11.08 -20.17 21.21
CA TRP A 70 -12.09 -20.17 22.26
C TRP A 70 -12.41 -18.75 22.73
N SER A 71 -11.42 -17.89 22.86
CA SER A 71 -11.61 -16.48 23.18
C SER A 71 -12.39 -15.74 22.07
N ARG A 72 -12.10 -16.03 20.80
CA ARG A 72 -12.86 -15.48 19.65
C ARG A 72 -14.30 -16.01 19.64
N THR A 73 -14.50 -17.29 19.92
CA THR A 73 -15.85 -17.90 19.95
C THR A 73 -16.65 -17.47 21.17
N MET A 74 -16.01 -17.30 22.33
CA MET A 74 -16.64 -16.77 23.53
C MET A 74 -17.01 -15.30 23.39
N LEU A 75 -16.12 -14.47 22.83
CA LEU A 75 -16.41 -13.06 22.52
C LEU A 75 -17.57 -12.95 21.51
N SER A 76 -17.63 -13.81 20.51
CA SER A 76 -18.75 -13.83 19.56
C SER A 76 -20.06 -14.30 20.19
N ARG A 77 -20.01 -15.28 21.07
CA ARG A 77 -21.22 -15.76 21.83
C ARG A 77 -21.67 -14.79 22.91
N LEU A 78 -20.73 -14.12 23.61
CA LEU A 78 -21.06 -13.04 24.54
C LEU A 78 -21.65 -11.82 23.79
N SER A 79 -21.17 -11.52 22.61
CA SER A 79 -21.73 -10.47 21.76
C SER A 79 -23.12 -10.83 21.21
N GLN A 80 -23.41 -12.13 21.04
CA GLN A 80 -24.75 -12.61 20.66
C GLN A 80 -25.71 -12.70 21.86
N ALA A 81 -25.23 -13.04 23.05
CA ALA A 81 -26.03 -13.18 24.25
C ALA A 81 -26.40 -11.87 24.94
N MET A 82 -25.61 -10.81 24.71
CA MET A 82 -25.88 -9.47 25.23
C MET A 82 -26.76 -8.68 24.26
N SER A 83 -28.03 -8.98 24.18
CA SER A 83 -29.17 -8.23 23.61
C SER A 83 -29.14 -7.94 22.10
N PRO A 84 -30.29 -7.84 21.45
CA PRO A 84 -30.41 -7.37 20.08
C PRO A 84 -30.20 -5.84 20.02
N ILE A 85 -28.99 -5.40 20.25
CA ILE A 85 -28.60 -4.04 19.89
C ILE A 85 -28.59 -4.00 18.37
N SER A 86 -29.53 -3.26 17.79
CA SER A 86 -29.63 -3.10 16.34
C SER A 86 -28.29 -2.70 15.75
N ALA A 87 -28.02 -3.08 14.52
CA ALA A 87 -26.78 -2.71 13.80
C ALA A 87 -26.52 -1.20 13.89
N VAL A 88 -27.57 -0.38 13.93
CA VAL A 88 -27.56 1.07 14.11
C VAL A 88 -26.99 1.51 15.47
N GLN A 89 -27.25 0.75 16.56
CA GLN A 89 -26.69 1.09 17.88
C GLN A 89 -25.22 0.66 18.04
N ARG A 90 -24.78 -0.41 17.33
CA ARG A 90 -23.35 -0.77 17.27
C ARG A 90 -22.51 0.27 16.50
N ILE A 91 -23.11 0.90 15.50
CA ILE A 91 -22.51 2.00 14.75
C ILE A 91 -22.29 3.23 15.65
N LYS A 92 -23.27 3.57 16.52
CA LYS A 92 -23.13 4.68 17.48
C LYS A 92 -22.07 4.46 18.57
N LEU A 93 -21.73 3.22 18.90
CA LEU A 93 -20.66 2.91 19.87
C LEU A 93 -19.26 3.13 19.28
N LEU A 94 -19.11 3.12 17.94
CA LEU A 94 -17.87 3.47 17.23
C LEU A 94 -17.76 4.99 17.01
N GLU A 95 -18.82 5.76 17.15
CA GLU A 95 -18.85 7.22 17.02
C GLU A 95 -18.48 7.98 18.30
N GLY A 96 -18.15 7.29 19.40
CA GLY A 96 -17.95 7.88 20.71
C GLY A 96 -16.54 8.37 21.00
N SER A 97 -16.37 9.63 20.95
CA SER A 97 -15.41 10.62 21.49
C SER A 97 -14.53 11.30 20.43
N ASP A 98 -14.60 12.62 20.39
CA ASP A 98 -13.87 13.51 19.47
C ASP A 98 -12.33 13.46 19.57
N ALA A 99 -11.79 12.68 20.50
CA ALA A 99 -10.34 12.56 20.69
C ALA A 99 -9.69 11.48 19.80
N ASP A 100 -10.48 10.54 19.26
CA ASP A 100 -9.97 9.45 18.39
C ASP A 100 -10.95 9.20 17.23
N LYS A 101 -10.99 10.10 16.28
CA LYS A 101 -11.81 9.91 15.08
C LYS A 101 -11.38 8.64 14.34
N GLN A 102 -12.20 7.59 14.40
CA GLN A 102 -11.93 6.28 13.81
C GLN A 102 -12.55 6.10 12.43
N SER A 103 -13.39 7.06 12.01
CA SER A 103 -14.09 7.02 10.73
C SER A 103 -14.16 8.39 10.08
N TRP A 104 -14.18 8.41 8.77
CA TRP A 104 -14.32 9.59 7.91
C TRP A 104 -15.39 9.32 6.89
N GLU A 105 -16.31 10.24 6.74
CA GLU A 105 -17.35 10.14 5.73
C GLU A 105 -17.49 11.48 4.98
N LEU A 106 -17.74 11.37 3.68
CA LEU A 106 -18.11 12.50 2.84
C LEU A 106 -19.18 12.01 1.88
N LYS A 107 -20.25 12.80 1.76
CA LYS A 107 -21.38 12.50 0.89
C LYS A 107 -21.60 13.66 -0.08
N GLY A 108 -21.57 13.32 -1.36
CA GLY A 108 -21.97 14.21 -2.46
C GLY A 108 -23.38 13.93 -2.92
N THR A 109 -23.70 14.40 -4.12
CA THR A 109 -24.99 14.18 -4.80
C THR A 109 -25.04 12.82 -5.50
N LEU A 110 -23.92 12.43 -6.08
CA LEU A 110 -23.75 11.22 -6.90
C LEU A 110 -22.83 10.20 -6.26
N SER A 111 -22.07 10.61 -5.26
CA SER A 111 -21.02 9.78 -4.67
C SER A 111 -21.01 9.89 -3.17
N ALA A 112 -20.52 8.83 -2.54
CA ALA A 112 -20.27 8.80 -1.11
C ALA A 112 -19.01 8.01 -0.83
N VAL A 113 -18.26 8.42 0.19
CA VAL A 113 -17.12 7.70 0.72
C VAL A 113 -17.30 7.44 2.20
N TYR A 114 -16.93 6.25 2.62
CA TYR A 114 -16.78 5.92 4.01
C TYR A 114 -15.43 5.23 4.22
N ALA A 115 -14.68 5.75 5.18
CA ALA A 115 -13.34 5.26 5.48
C ALA A 115 -13.20 5.03 6.99
N ILE A 116 -12.52 3.96 7.37
CA ILE A 116 -12.21 3.65 8.76
C ILE A 116 -10.74 3.28 8.92
N ARG A 117 -10.20 3.62 10.09
CA ARG A 117 -8.86 3.20 10.47
C ARG A 117 -8.70 1.67 10.57
N GLY A 118 -9.80 0.97 10.82
CA GLY A 118 -9.80 -0.47 11.00
C GLY A 118 -8.99 -0.88 12.23
N ARG A 119 -8.14 -1.89 12.06
CA ARG A 119 -7.29 -2.45 13.14
C ARG A 119 -5.89 -1.87 13.18
N ARG A 120 -5.57 -0.92 12.31
CA ARG A 120 -4.28 -0.22 12.26
C ARG A 120 -4.18 0.84 13.35
N LEU A 121 -2.97 1.26 13.69
CA LEU A 121 -2.72 2.33 14.67
C LEU A 121 -3.01 3.71 14.09
N HIS A 122 -2.78 3.87 12.79
CA HIS A 122 -2.93 5.14 12.06
C HIS A 122 -3.84 4.97 10.87
N MET A 123 -4.45 6.07 10.42
CA MET A 123 -5.22 6.15 9.18
C MET A 123 -4.34 6.77 8.11
N GLU A 124 -3.77 5.94 7.26
CA GLU A 124 -2.86 6.35 6.20
C GLU A 124 -3.59 6.53 4.85
N ASP A 125 -4.82 6.00 4.70
CA ASP A 125 -5.64 6.21 3.51
C ASP A 125 -6.09 7.66 3.38
N ARG A 126 -6.15 8.15 2.14
CA ARG A 126 -6.74 9.45 1.78
C ARG A 126 -7.65 9.28 0.57
N PHE A 127 -8.63 10.18 0.47
CA PHE A 127 -9.57 10.18 -0.63
C PHE A 127 -9.94 11.60 -1.08
N ILE A 128 -10.45 11.69 -2.31
CA ILE A 128 -10.96 12.90 -2.93
C ILE A 128 -12.30 12.60 -3.59
N ILE A 129 -13.26 13.48 -3.39
CA ILE A 129 -14.50 13.56 -4.14
C ILE A 129 -14.62 14.98 -4.68
N ASN A 130 -14.70 15.13 -6.00
CA ASN A 130 -15.11 16.34 -6.65
C ASN A 130 -16.03 15.98 -7.83
N GLU A 131 -17.32 16.17 -7.64
CA GLU A 131 -18.35 15.79 -8.60
C GLU A 131 -18.45 16.76 -9.79
N ASN A 132 -17.89 17.98 -9.66
CA ASN A 132 -17.93 18.98 -10.73
C ASN A 132 -16.84 20.02 -10.54
N ILE A 133 -15.67 19.80 -11.14
CA ILE A 133 -14.52 20.69 -11.06
C ILE A 133 -14.89 22.04 -11.68
N ASN A 134 -15.00 23.08 -10.85
CA ASN A 134 -15.24 24.47 -11.27
C ASN A 134 -16.43 24.62 -12.24
N ASN A 135 -17.49 23.85 -12.05
CA ASN A 135 -18.70 23.82 -12.90
C ASN A 135 -18.41 23.46 -14.38
N SER A 136 -17.36 22.68 -14.63
CA SER A 136 -16.97 22.28 -16.00
C SER A 136 -17.70 21.03 -16.51
N GLY A 137 -18.47 20.34 -15.67
CA GLY A 137 -19.03 19.03 -15.97
C GLY A 137 -18.04 17.88 -15.82
N ILE A 138 -16.81 18.16 -15.39
CA ILE A 138 -15.76 17.16 -15.16
C ILE A 138 -15.75 16.77 -13.70
N SER A 139 -15.80 15.47 -13.42
CA SER A 139 -15.69 14.91 -12.05
C SER A 139 -14.34 14.25 -11.85
N LEU A 140 -13.82 14.32 -10.63
CA LEU A 140 -12.58 13.65 -10.24
C LEU A 140 -12.74 12.97 -8.87
N PHE A 141 -12.41 11.69 -8.83
CA PHE A 141 -12.41 10.86 -7.64
C PHE A 141 -11.05 10.22 -7.46
N ALA A 142 -10.57 10.11 -6.23
CA ALA A 142 -9.29 9.44 -5.99
C ALA A 142 -9.26 8.75 -4.64
N ILE A 143 -8.50 7.65 -4.59
CA ILE A 143 -8.10 6.94 -3.37
C ILE A 143 -6.59 6.81 -3.36
N PHE A 144 -6.00 7.10 -2.21
CA PHE A 144 -4.58 7.01 -1.92
C PHE A 144 -4.43 6.15 -0.68
N ASP A 145 -4.00 4.91 -0.86
CA ASP A 145 -3.72 3.96 0.22
C ASP A 145 -2.25 4.15 0.62
N GLY A 146 -2.05 4.77 1.79
CA GLY A 146 -0.75 5.15 2.30
C GLY A 146 -0.10 4.04 3.10
N HIS A 147 1.23 3.95 3.05
CA HIS A 147 2.01 3.02 3.86
C HIS A 147 3.33 3.64 4.34
N GLY A 148 3.79 3.16 5.50
CA GLY A 148 5.04 3.66 6.10
C GLY A 148 4.94 5.10 6.61
N GLY A 149 3.74 5.61 6.84
CA GLY A 149 3.41 6.94 7.32
C GLY A 149 2.48 7.70 6.36
N GLU A 150 1.81 8.71 6.88
CA GLU A 150 0.79 9.49 6.18
C GLU A 150 1.35 10.46 5.13
N PHE A 151 2.67 10.68 5.11
CA PHE A 151 3.31 11.75 4.35
C PHE A 151 3.03 11.65 2.85
N ALA A 152 3.19 10.46 2.25
CA ALA A 152 3.05 10.27 0.81
C ALA A 152 1.59 10.44 0.36
N ALA A 153 0.64 9.87 1.09
CA ALA A 153 -0.79 9.99 0.79
C ALA A 153 -1.29 11.43 0.96
N ASN A 154 -0.83 12.15 2.00
CA ASN A 154 -1.12 13.58 2.18
C ASN A 154 -0.56 14.41 1.02
N TYR A 155 0.69 14.15 0.63
CA TYR A 155 1.32 14.84 -0.50
C TYR A 155 0.56 14.63 -1.80
N ALA A 156 0.16 13.38 -2.10
CA ALA A 156 -0.62 13.08 -3.29
C ALA A 156 -1.98 13.79 -3.27
N LYS A 157 -2.70 13.73 -2.15
CA LYS A 157 -3.98 14.41 -1.97
C LYS A 157 -3.88 15.93 -2.17
N GLU A 158 -2.83 16.57 -1.66
CA GLU A 158 -2.69 18.03 -1.69
C GLU A 158 -2.06 18.52 -2.99
N HIS A 159 -0.92 17.95 -3.38
CA HIS A 159 -0.14 18.49 -4.50
C HIS A 159 -0.53 17.89 -5.85
N LEU A 160 -0.65 16.56 -5.97
CA LEU A 160 -1.03 15.95 -7.24
C LEU A 160 -2.43 16.38 -7.66
N ILE A 161 -3.39 16.33 -6.72
CA ILE A 161 -4.79 16.70 -7.02
C ILE A 161 -4.91 18.18 -7.35
N GLN A 162 -4.21 19.07 -6.63
CA GLN A 162 -4.25 20.50 -6.94
C GLN A 162 -3.68 20.81 -8.33
N ASN A 163 -2.58 20.14 -8.72
CA ASN A 163 -2.00 20.30 -10.05
C ASN A 163 -2.96 19.79 -11.14
N LEU A 164 -3.61 18.65 -10.92
CA LEU A 164 -4.62 18.12 -11.82
C LEU A 164 -5.79 19.10 -11.98
N TYR A 165 -6.32 19.64 -10.89
CA TYR A 165 -7.39 20.64 -10.94
C TYR A 165 -7.00 21.87 -11.76
N ASN A 166 -5.84 22.44 -11.48
CA ASN A 166 -5.37 23.64 -12.19
C ASN A 166 -5.26 23.38 -13.69
N LYS A 167 -4.68 22.24 -14.10
CA LYS A 167 -4.52 21.88 -15.50
C LYS A 167 -5.85 21.54 -16.19
N ILE A 168 -6.76 20.84 -15.51
CA ILE A 168 -8.10 20.55 -16.04
C ILE A 168 -8.87 21.86 -16.30
N VAL A 169 -8.84 22.80 -15.35
CA VAL A 169 -9.49 24.10 -15.51
C VAL A 169 -8.90 24.89 -16.66
N GLU A 170 -7.57 24.90 -16.80
CA GLU A 170 -6.88 25.57 -17.91
C GLU A 170 -7.21 24.92 -19.27
N LEU A 171 -7.21 23.57 -19.33
CA LEU A 171 -7.58 22.83 -20.55
C LEU A 171 -9.03 23.06 -20.96
N GLN A 172 -9.93 23.12 -19.98
CA GLN A 172 -11.33 23.42 -20.25
C GLN A 172 -11.50 24.84 -20.82
N ALA A 173 -10.78 25.82 -20.27
CA ALA A 173 -10.82 27.19 -20.79
C ALA A 173 -10.25 27.28 -22.23
N ILE A 174 -9.23 26.49 -22.56
CA ILE A 174 -8.73 26.36 -23.94
C ILE A 174 -9.80 25.73 -24.84
N LYS A 175 -10.46 24.65 -24.38
CA LYS A 175 -11.55 23.97 -25.09
C LYS A 175 -12.71 24.91 -25.39
N ASP A 176 -13.05 25.78 -24.44
CA ASP A 176 -14.13 26.78 -24.56
C ASP A 176 -13.72 28.03 -25.40
N GLY A 177 -12.51 28.07 -25.95
CA GLY A 177 -12.00 29.20 -26.71
C GLY A 177 -11.70 30.44 -25.89
N LYS A 178 -11.68 30.35 -24.57
CA LYS A 178 -11.26 31.42 -23.67
C LYS A 178 -9.72 31.45 -23.67
N ILE A 179 -9.15 32.53 -24.26
CA ILE A 179 -7.70 32.74 -24.21
C ILE A 179 -7.37 33.16 -22.77
N ILE A 180 -6.85 32.21 -21.99
CA ILE A 180 -6.20 32.60 -20.74
C ILE A 180 -4.81 33.11 -21.15
N SER A 181 -4.66 34.45 -21.12
CA SER A 181 -3.33 35.03 -21.07
C SER A 181 -2.72 34.64 -19.71
N THR A 182 -2.05 33.50 -19.66
CA THR A 182 -1.18 33.18 -18.54
C THR A 182 -0.13 34.28 -18.49
N PRO A 183 0.01 35.09 -17.44
CA PRO A 183 1.17 35.91 -17.28
C PRO A 183 2.34 34.92 -17.21
N LEU A 184 3.20 34.96 -18.22
CA LEU A 184 4.56 34.48 -18.08
C LEU A 184 5.03 35.04 -16.73
N ARG A 185 5.25 34.19 -15.76
CA ARG A 185 5.97 34.56 -14.57
C ARG A 185 7.36 34.92 -15.09
N ASP A 186 7.54 36.17 -15.36
CA ASP A 186 8.84 36.76 -15.63
C ASP A 186 9.75 36.30 -14.49
N SER A 187 10.90 35.80 -14.92
CA SER A 187 12.06 35.57 -14.09
C SER A 187 12.18 36.70 -13.08
N PRO A 188 12.58 36.42 -11.83
CA PRO A 188 12.80 37.50 -10.87
C PRO A 188 13.77 38.52 -11.53
N GLU A 189 13.29 39.74 -11.77
CA GLU A 189 14.12 40.85 -12.09
C GLU A 189 15.26 40.89 -11.09
N GLU A 190 16.49 40.79 -11.63
CA GLU A 190 17.67 41.18 -10.92
C GLU A 190 17.55 42.67 -10.55
N THR A 191 17.04 42.93 -9.39
CA THR A 191 17.19 44.25 -8.75
C THR A 191 18.68 44.44 -8.50
N LYS A 192 19.35 45.21 -9.37
CA LYS A 192 20.63 45.82 -9.11
C LYS A 192 20.53 46.57 -7.79
N LYS A 193 21.09 45.99 -6.74
CA LYS A 193 21.43 46.71 -5.52
C LYS A 193 22.85 47.23 -5.68
N GLU A 194 22.92 48.53 -5.55
CA GLU A 194 24.15 49.29 -5.45
C GLU A 194 25.14 48.69 -4.44
N GLU A 195 26.36 48.60 -4.87
CA GLU A 195 27.50 48.26 -4.02
C GLU A 195 27.66 49.32 -2.93
N SER A 196 27.53 48.93 -1.69
CA SER A 196 28.16 49.59 -0.57
C SER A 196 29.16 48.62 0.07
N ASN A 197 30.44 48.95 -0.12
CA ASN A 197 31.60 48.31 0.50
C ASN A 197 31.47 48.29 2.02
N ILE A 198 31.39 47.09 2.61
CA ILE A 198 31.77 46.87 3.99
C ILE A 198 32.68 45.64 4.03
N THR A 199 33.94 45.87 4.20
CA THR A 199 34.99 44.94 4.59
C THR A 199 34.70 44.43 5.99
N VAL A 200 34.48 43.14 6.19
CA VAL A 200 34.54 42.49 7.50
C VAL A 200 35.40 41.24 7.41
N ASP A 201 36.44 41.30 8.22
CA ASP A 201 37.47 40.31 8.44
C ASP A 201 36.95 38.90 8.71
N ARG A 202 37.50 37.92 8.01
CA ARG A 202 37.50 36.51 8.39
C ARG A 202 38.43 36.29 9.59
N LYS A 203 37.87 36.02 10.74
CA LYS A 203 38.57 35.28 11.81
C LYS A 203 37.83 34.00 12.13
N SER A 204 38.45 32.91 11.76
CA SER A 204 38.16 31.55 12.18
C SER A 204 38.28 31.40 13.67
N SER A 205 37.27 30.78 14.32
CA SER A 205 37.43 30.22 15.65
C SER A 205 36.57 29.00 15.83
N PHE A 206 37.15 27.83 15.54
CA PHE A 206 36.68 26.56 16.04
C PHE A 206 37.06 26.43 17.51
N LYS A 207 36.14 26.54 18.45
CA LYS A 207 36.31 26.09 19.82
C LYS A 207 35.68 24.72 20.00
N LYS A 208 36.55 23.73 20.18
CA LYS A 208 36.31 22.39 20.64
C LYS A 208 35.89 22.47 22.12
N SER A 209 34.68 22.04 22.46
CA SER A 209 34.34 21.74 23.87
C SER A 209 34.47 20.24 24.08
N VAL A 210 35.45 19.90 24.91
CA VAL A 210 35.63 18.57 25.49
C VAL A 210 34.77 18.49 26.73
N SER A 211 33.87 17.51 26.82
CA SER A 211 33.33 17.03 28.07
C SER A 211 33.68 15.56 28.24
N THR A 212 34.46 15.32 29.29
CA THR A 212 34.89 14.05 29.82
C THR A 212 33.72 13.35 30.51
N ALA A 213 33.49 12.08 30.19
CA ALA A 213 33.08 11.05 31.15
C ALA A 213 33.27 9.63 30.53
N ASP A 214 34.14 8.89 31.18
CA ASP A 214 34.24 7.47 31.50
C ASP A 214 34.10 6.38 30.40
N ASP A 215 35.23 5.83 30.06
CA ASP A 215 35.83 4.51 30.32
C ASP A 215 34.86 3.30 30.26
N THR A 216 34.91 2.57 29.12
CA THR A 216 34.96 1.10 29.15
C THR A 216 35.51 0.57 27.81
N SER A 217 36.72 0.02 27.89
CA SER A 217 37.34 -1.04 27.07
C SER A 217 37.21 -1.00 25.53
N LYS A 218 38.05 -0.21 24.88
CA LYS A 218 38.53 -0.49 23.55
C LYS A 218 39.54 -1.63 23.60
N LYS A 219 39.17 -2.83 23.16
CA LYS A 219 40.17 -3.84 22.76
C LYS A 219 40.86 -3.34 21.49
N GLU A 220 42.07 -2.87 21.62
CA GLU A 220 42.99 -2.67 20.51
C GLU A 220 43.26 -4.03 19.83
N ILE A 221 42.99 -4.12 18.54
CA ILE A 221 43.32 -5.26 17.71
C ILE A 221 44.84 -5.16 17.46
N THR A 222 45.62 -5.95 18.20
CA THR A 222 47.08 -6.02 18.12
C THR A 222 47.60 -7.14 17.24
N ASP A 223 46.87 -7.55 16.18
CA ASP A 223 47.30 -8.55 15.25
C ASP A 223 47.99 -7.90 14.04
N PRO A 224 49.32 -7.99 13.88
CA PRO A 224 50.06 -7.32 12.82
C PRO A 224 49.73 -7.89 11.43
N GLU A 225 49.20 -9.11 11.34
CA GLU A 225 48.83 -9.75 10.07
C GLU A 225 47.51 -9.22 9.53
N LEU A 226 46.56 -8.89 10.45
CA LEU A 226 45.27 -8.28 10.12
C LEU A 226 45.43 -6.81 9.69
N LEU A 227 46.35 -6.09 10.32
CA LEU A 227 46.70 -4.71 9.93
C LEU A 227 47.37 -4.66 8.57
N ALA A 228 48.20 -5.64 8.23
CA ALA A 228 48.83 -5.76 6.90
C ALA A 228 47.81 -6.11 5.78
N GLN A 229 46.76 -6.87 6.10
CA GLN A 229 45.67 -7.15 5.15
C GLN A 229 44.75 -5.95 4.94
N LEU A 230 44.44 -5.20 6.00
CA LEU A 230 43.66 -3.96 5.91
C LEU A 230 44.39 -2.84 5.16
N SER A 231 45.72 -2.79 5.24
CA SER A 231 46.54 -1.79 4.48
C SER A 231 46.65 -2.15 2.99
N LYS A 232 46.42 -3.41 2.60
CA LYS A 232 46.39 -3.87 1.19
C LYS A 232 45.00 -3.75 0.56
N ALA A 233 43.95 -3.53 1.34
CA ALA A 233 42.63 -3.23 0.83
C ALA A 233 42.66 -1.83 0.21
N ARG A 234 42.85 -1.73 -1.10
CA ARG A 234 42.66 -0.48 -1.84
C ARG A 234 41.24 -0.01 -1.55
N PRO A 235 41.04 1.25 -1.13
CA PRO A 235 39.69 1.77 -1.05
C PRO A 235 39.10 1.66 -2.46
N ILE A 236 37.98 0.96 -2.60
CA ILE A 236 37.20 0.95 -3.83
C ILE A 236 36.61 2.36 -3.91
N THR A 237 37.38 3.29 -4.44
CA THR A 237 36.86 4.56 -4.92
C THR A 237 36.02 4.22 -6.15
N ARG A 238 34.75 3.93 -5.88
CA ARG A 238 33.74 3.92 -6.91
C ARG A 238 33.71 5.36 -7.43
N GLU A 239 34.30 5.59 -8.61
CA GLU A 239 34.06 6.83 -9.33
C GLU A 239 32.54 6.96 -9.45
N VAL A 240 31.97 7.84 -8.63
CA VAL A 240 30.62 8.31 -8.81
C VAL A 240 30.67 9.09 -10.12
N ARG A 241 30.36 8.42 -11.23
CA ARG A 241 30.07 9.15 -12.47
C ARG A 241 29.06 10.20 -12.08
N PRO A 242 29.29 11.49 -12.33
CA PRO A 242 28.31 12.52 -12.08
C PRO A 242 27.08 12.11 -12.88
N THR A 243 26.06 11.65 -12.16
CA THR A 243 24.76 11.33 -12.72
C THR A 243 24.29 12.57 -13.44
N SER A 244 24.02 12.39 -14.74
CA SER A 244 23.14 13.17 -15.60
C SER A 244 22.81 14.57 -15.06
N LYS A 245 23.21 15.57 -15.85
CA LYS A 245 22.79 16.97 -15.71
C LYS A 245 21.35 17.01 -15.20
N PRO A 246 21.02 17.90 -14.24
CA PRO A 246 19.65 18.05 -13.80
C PRO A 246 18.81 18.23 -15.05
N VAL A 247 17.87 17.31 -15.26
CA VAL A 247 16.89 17.43 -16.33
C VAL A 247 16.16 18.72 -16.01
N LYS A 248 16.41 19.77 -16.80
CA LYS A 248 15.62 20.99 -16.73
C LYS A 248 14.17 20.52 -16.83
N ASN A 249 13.37 20.80 -15.81
CA ASN A 249 11.93 20.65 -15.89
C ASN A 249 11.45 21.58 -17.01
N VAL A 250 11.41 21.06 -18.22
CA VAL A 250 10.74 21.73 -19.33
C VAL A 250 9.27 21.57 -18.98
N ALA A 251 8.65 22.65 -18.52
CA ALA A 251 7.22 22.68 -18.28
C ALA A 251 6.54 22.28 -19.58
N VAL A 252 5.88 21.12 -19.57
CA VAL A 252 5.13 20.64 -20.73
C VAL A 252 3.99 21.63 -20.95
N PRO A 253 3.89 22.29 -22.13
CA PRO A 253 2.84 23.25 -22.36
C PRO A 253 1.46 22.56 -22.24
N VAL A 254 0.53 23.18 -21.52
CA VAL A 254 -0.79 22.60 -21.24
C VAL A 254 -1.52 22.24 -22.53
N SER A 255 -1.36 23.03 -23.59
CA SER A 255 -1.90 22.74 -24.92
C SER A 255 -1.50 21.37 -25.49
N SER A 256 -0.39 20.76 -25.03
CA SER A 256 0.05 19.44 -25.48
C SER A 256 -0.83 18.28 -25.01
N TYR A 257 -1.73 18.54 -24.09
CA TYR A 257 -2.76 17.59 -23.65
C TYR A 257 -4.06 17.67 -24.43
N MET A 258 -4.13 18.60 -25.42
CA MET A 258 -5.25 18.67 -26.36
C MET A 258 -4.98 17.80 -27.57
N ASP A 259 -5.92 16.93 -27.92
CA ASP A 259 -5.91 16.13 -29.16
C ASP A 259 -7.24 16.33 -29.89
N LYS A 260 -7.19 16.93 -31.08
CA LYS A 260 -8.37 17.18 -31.94
C LYS A 260 -9.55 17.85 -31.21
N GLY A 261 -9.25 18.79 -30.31
CA GLY A 261 -10.27 19.51 -29.53
C GLY A 261 -10.80 18.77 -28.32
N LYS A 262 -10.25 17.57 -27.98
CA LYS A 262 -10.55 16.82 -26.76
C LYS A 262 -9.34 16.80 -25.83
N ILE A 263 -9.61 16.70 -24.53
CA ILE A 263 -8.56 16.57 -23.51
C ILE A 263 -8.06 15.11 -23.48
N ASN A 264 -6.76 14.92 -23.62
CA ASN A 264 -6.12 13.61 -23.44
C ASN A 264 -5.80 13.38 -21.95
N TYR A 265 -6.80 12.93 -21.20
CA TYR A 265 -6.67 12.65 -19.77
C TYR A 265 -5.65 11.56 -19.47
N GLY A 266 -5.52 10.54 -20.33
CA GLY A 266 -4.56 9.47 -20.12
C GLY A 266 -3.13 10.01 -20.05
N LYS A 267 -2.76 10.89 -20.99
CA LYS A 267 -1.46 11.56 -21.00
C LYS A 267 -1.31 12.50 -19.82
N LEU A 268 -2.35 13.31 -19.53
CA LEU A 268 -2.35 14.25 -18.41
C LEU A 268 -2.12 13.53 -17.07
N LEU A 269 -2.88 12.49 -16.77
CA LEU A 269 -2.78 11.72 -15.54
C LEU A 269 -1.41 11.05 -15.40
N THR A 270 -0.88 10.47 -16.49
CA THR A 270 0.45 9.86 -16.51
C THR A 270 1.54 10.86 -16.18
N ASP A 271 1.54 12.00 -16.87
CA ASP A 271 2.59 13.00 -16.71
C ASP A 271 2.54 13.64 -15.30
N GLU A 272 1.32 13.91 -14.76
CA GLU A 272 1.16 14.51 -13.43
C GLU A 272 1.52 13.54 -12.30
N VAL A 273 1.12 12.26 -12.40
CA VAL A 273 1.50 11.24 -11.41
C VAL A 273 3.01 11.10 -11.36
N LEU A 274 3.67 10.99 -12.53
CA LEU A 274 5.12 10.86 -12.60
C LEU A 274 5.86 12.14 -12.15
N ALA A 275 5.30 13.31 -12.42
CA ALA A 275 5.85 14.58 -11.95
C ALA A 275 5.74 14.72 -10.43
N ALA A 276 4.56 14.39 -9.87
CA ALA A 276 4.32 14.41 -8.43
C ALA A 276 5.19 13.39 -7.70
N ASP A 277 5.35 12.17 -8.25
CA ASP A 277 6.22 11.14 -7.68
C ASP A 277 7.68 11.60 -7.60
N ARG A 278 8.21 12.22 -8.66
CA ARG A 278 9.58 12.76 -8.64
C ARG A 278 9.77 13.78 -7.52
N LEU A 279 8.85 14.71 -7.37
CA LEU A 279 8.92 15.75 -6.32
C LEU A 279 8.75 15.15 -4.92
N LEU A 280 7.83 14.19 -4.77
CA LEU A 280 7.62 13.45 -3.53
C LEU A 280 8.88 12.69 -3.11
N VAL A 281 9.53 11.98 -4.04
CA VAL A 281 10.78 11.24 -3.79
C VAL A 281 11.91 12.20 -3.41
N GLU A 282 12.03 13.37 -4.05
CA GLU A 282 13.00 14.39 -3.67
C GLU A 282 12.74 14.94 -2.26
N ALA A 283 11.49 15.21 -1.91
CA ALA A 283 11.12 15.66 -0.57
C ALA A 283 11.38 14.57 0.47
N ALA A 284 11.04 13.33 0.17
CA ALA A 284 11.26 12.16 1.02
C ALA A 284 12.76 11.93 1.30
N LYS A 285 13.63 12.09 0.29
CA LYS A 285 15.08 12.00 0.46
C LYS A 285 15.64 13.05 1.43
N ARG A 286 15.13 14.28 1.38
CA ARG A 286 15.57 15.36 2.27
C ARG A 286 15.18 15.12 3.73
N SER A 287 14.01 14.52 3.96
CA SER A 287 13.47 14.22 5.29
C SER A 287 13.74 12.80 5.77
N LEU A 288 14.44 11.97 4.97
CA LEU A 288 14.65 10.54 5.21
C LEU A 288 13.33 9.78 5.44
N ASN A 289 12.25 10.22 4.79
CA ASN A 289 10.93 9.61 4.89
C ASN A 289 10.80 8.47 3.88
N VAL A 290 10.39 7.30 4.33
CA VAL A 290 10.26 6.09 3.50
C VAL A 290 8.83 5.80 3.08
N ALA A 291 7.89 6.67 3.43
CA ALA A 291 6.47 6.48 3.13
C ALA A 291 6.21 6.42 1.62
N GLY A 292 5.24 5.62 1.27
CA GLY A 292 4.68 5.51 -0.07
C GLY A 292 3.15 5.53 -0.04
N THR A 293 2.55 5.56 -1.22
CA THR A 293 1.09 5.50 -1.39
C THR A 293 0.72 4.94 -2.74
N THR A 294 -0.38 4.20 -2.81
CA THR A 294 -1.06 3.91 -4.08
C THR A 294 -1.70 5.19 -4.63
N ALA A 295 -2.12 5.17 -5.88
CA ALA A 295 -2.94 6.22 -6.47
C ALA A 295 -3.96 5.60 -7.44
N LEU A 296 -5.22 5.59 -7.05
CA LEU A 296 -6.34 5.21 -7.90
C LEU A 296 -7.15 6.48 -8.18
N ILE A 297 -7.10 6.95 -9.42
CA ILE A 297 -7.71 8.21 -9.83
C ILE A 297 -8.70 7.95 -10.96
N ALA A 298 -9.94 8.38 -10.79
CA ALA A 298 -10.99 8.29 -11.80
C ALA A 298 -11.42 9.70 -12.20
N VAL A 299 -11.35 9.99 -13.50
CA VAL A 299 -11.84 11.23 -14.11
C VAL A 299 -13.02 10.89 -15.00
N MET A 300 -14.10 11.66 -14.89
CA MET A 300 -15.27 11.54 -15.74
C MET A 300 -15.54 12.85 -16.46
N GLU A 301 -15.67 12.78 -17.77
CA GLU A 301 -16.12 13.86 -18.64
C GLU A 301 -17.15 13.32 -19.61
N ASP A 302 -18.33 13.91 -19.66
CA ASP A 302 -19.45 13.43 -20.45
C ASP A 302 -19.72 11.93 -20.18
N ASN A 303 -19.65 11.09 -21.22
CA ASN A 303 -19.85 9.64 -21.14
C ASN A 303 -18.52 8.85 -21.06
N HIS A 304 -17.43 9.50 -20.73
CA HIS A 304 -16.11 8.85 -20.64
C HIS A 304 -15.65 8.75 -19.19
N LEU A 305 -15.23 7.57 -18.80
CA LEU A 305 -14.54 7.29 -17.54
C LEU A 305 -13.08 6.94 -17.84
N ILE A 306 -12.15 7.69 -17.32
CA ILE A 306 -10.72 7.45 -17.42
C ILE A 306 -10.20 7.12 -16.05
N VAL A 307 -9.56 5.95 -15.90
CA VAL A 307 -9.00 5.48 -14.62
C VAL A 307 -7.50 5.34 -14.75
N ALA A 308 -6.77 5.98 -13.85
CA ALA A 308 -5.34 5.81 -13.65
C ALA A 308 -5.11 5.03 -12.37
N ASN A 309 -4.35 3.94 -12.43
CA ASN A 309 -4.02 3.14 -11.26
C ASN A 309 -2.51 2.95 -11.08
N VAL A 310 -2.03 3.22 -9.87
CA VAL A 310 -0.69 2.91 -9.38
C VAL A 310 -0.86 2.19 -8.04
N GLY A 311 -0.54 0.90 -7.99
CA GLY A 311 -0.65 0.11 -6.77
C GLY A 311 -1.77 -0.92 -6.81
N ASP A 312 -2.25 -1.30 -5.66
CA ASP A 312 -3.19 -2.40 -5.43
C ASP A 312 -4.54 -1.97 -4.83
N SER A 313 -4.79 -0.66 -4.76
CA SER A 313 -6.16 -0.15 -4.71
C SER A 313 -6.89 -0.52 -6.00
N ARG A 314 -8.19 -0.75 -5.94
CA ARG A 314 -8.94 -1.26 -7.10
C ARG A 314 -10.27 -0.56 -7.31
N GLY A 315 -10.62 -0.38 -8.59
CA GLY A 315 -11.93 0.08 -9.04
C GLY A 315 -12.72 -1.02 -9.73
N VAL A 316 -14.01 -1.12 -9.42
CA VAL A 316 -14.93 -2.09 -10.02
C VAL A 316 -16.25 -1.40 -10.36
N MET A 317 -16.68 -1.52 -11.60
CA MET A 317 -17.93 -0.97 -12.13
C MET A 317 -19.00 -2.07 -12.19
N CYS A 318 -20.23 -1.73 -11.82
CA CYS A 318 -21.38 -2.60 -12.00
C CYS A 318 -22.09 -2.22 -13.31
N ASP A 319 -22.17 -3.13 -14.27
CA ASP A 319 -22.91 -2.92 -15.52
C ASP A 319 -24.44 -2.94 -15.30
N SER A 320 -25.21 -2.65 -16.35
CA SER A 320 -26.68 -2.66 -16.32
C SER A 320 -27.28 -4.03 -15.99
N ARG A 321 -26.53 -5.13 -16.17
CA ARG A 321 -26.95 -6.50 -15.87
C ARG A 321 -26.62 -6.90 -14.42
N GLY A 322 -25.76 -6.14 -13.75
CA GLY A 322 -25.26 -6.42 -12.41
C GLY A 322 -23.95 -7.21 -12.40
N ASN A 323 -23.22 -7.27 -13.52
CA ASN A 323 -21.91 -7.89 -13.59
C ASN A 323 -20.84 -6.93 -13.05
N ALA A 324 -19.82 -7.50 -12.42
CA ALA A 324 -18.65 -6.76 -11.98
C ALA A 324 -17.65 -6.62 -13.13
N ILE A 325 -17.33 -5.37 -13.50
CA ILE A 325 -16.33 -5.04 -14.51
C ILE A 325 -15.17 -4.34 -13.82
N PRO A 326 -13.97 -4.97 -13.73
CA PRO A 326 -12.81 -4.28 -13.16
C PRO A 326 -12.42 -3.11 -14.06
N VAL A 327 -12.26 -1.93 -13.46
CA VAL A 327 -11.80 -0.72 -14.15
C VAL A 327 -10.34 -0.38 -13.83
N SER A 328 -9.69 -1.18 -13.01
CA SER A 328 -8.26 -1.16 -12.75
C SER A 328 -7.77 -2.58 -12.43
N PHE A 329 -6.47 -2.79 -12.53
CA PHE A 329 -5.82 -4.04 -12.16
C PHE A 329 -4.74 -3.76 -11.13
N ASP A 330 -4.70 -4.59 -10.09
CA ASP A 330 -3.73 -4.47 -9.01
C ASP A 330 -2.29 -4.67 -9.52
N HIS A 331 -1.35 -3.93 -8.97
CA HIS A 331 0.07 -4.13 -9.23
C HIS A 331 0.70 -4.97 -8.12
N LYS A 332 0.52 -6.29 -8.18
CA LYS A 332 1.09 -7.22 -7.19
C LYS A 332 2.45 -7.75 -7.66
N PRO A 333 3.44 -7.92 -6.75
CA PRO A 333 4.81 -8.31 -7.10
C PRO A 333 4.92 -9.63 -7.88
N GLN A 334 4.06 -10.61 -7.58
CA GLN A 334 4.05 -11.94 -8.21
C GLN A 334 3.46 -11.97 -9.64
N GLN A 335 2.88 -10.89 -10.10
CA GLN A 335 2.42 -10.82 -11.48
C GLN A 335 3.62 -10.90 -12.43
N VAL A 336 3.52 -11.73 -13.46
CA VAL A 336 4.64 -12.04 -14.38
C VAL A 336 5.29 -10.79 -14.98
N ARG A 337 4.48 -9.78 -15.35
CA ARG A 337 4.97 -8.51 -15.90
C ARG A 337 5.78 -7.73 -14.87
N GLU A 338 5.27 -7.62 -13.65
CA GLU A 338 5.91 -6.86 -12.56
C GLU A 338 7.16 -7.60 -12.05
N GLN A 339 7.07 -8.92 -11.84
CA GLN A 339 8.22 -9.73 -11.43
C GLN A 339 9.38 -9.59 -12.41
N LYS A 340 9.13 -9.77 -13.72
CA LYS A 340 10.17 -9.62 -14.75
C LYS A 340 10.80 -8.22 -14.75
N ARG A 341 9.98 -7.18 -14.54
CA ARG A 341 10.46 -5.80 -14.45
C ARG A 341 11.38 -5.60 -13.23
N ILE A 342 10.98 -6.13 -12.07
CA ILE A 342 11.76 -6.05 -10.83
C ILE A 342 13.08 -6.81 -10.97
N GLU A 343 13.05 -8.04 -11.50
CA GLU A 343 14.23 -8.86 -11.74
C GLU A 343 15.20 -8.20 -12.76
N ALA A 344 14.66 -7.62 -13.84
CA ALA A 344 15.45 -6.89 -14.83
C ALA A 344 16.13 -5.63 -14.23
N ALA A 345 15.52 -5.03 -13.20
CA ALA A 345 16.13 -3.93 -12.44
C ALA A 345 17.19 -4.42 -11.42
N GLY A 346 17.42 -5.73 -11.30
CA GLY A 346 18.34 -6.34 -10.34
C GLY A 346 17.72 -6.54 -8.95
N GLY A 347 16.39 -6.45 -8.83
CA GLY A 347 15.63 -6.75 -7.62
C GLY A 347 15.17 -8.21 -7.56
N TYR A 348 14.43 -8.53 -6.52
CA TYR A 348 13.80 -9.83 -6.32
C TYR A 348 12.45 -9.67 -5.63
N ILE A 349 11.65 -10.71 -5.67
CA ILE A 349 10.43 -10.81 -4.87
C ILE A 349 10.59 -11.93 -3.84
N ALA A 350 10.02 -11.73 -2.66
CA ALA A 350 10.05 -12.72 -1.58
C ALA A 350 8.65 -12.92 -1.00
N PHE A 351 8.33 -14.14 -0.61
CA PHE A 351 7.08 -14.46 0.06
C PHE A 351 7.26 -14.44 1.58
N ASN A 352 6.50 -13.58 2.24
CA ASN A 352 6.43 -13.52 3.70
C ASN A 352 4.96 -13.30 4.09
N GLY A 353 4.17 -14.38 4.04
CA GLY A 353 2.71 -14.32 4.14
C GLY A 353 2.04 -13.74 2.90
N VAL A 354 2.62 -12.67 2.33
CA VAL A 354 2.30 -12.07 1.04
C VAL A 354 3.58 -11.86 0.21
N TRP A 355 3.45 -11.77 -1.12
CA TRP A 355 4.58 -11.46 -1.98
C TRP A 355 5.03 -10.00 -1.83
N ARG A 356 6.34 -9.79 -1.67
CA ARG A 356 6.93 -8.47 -1.43
C ARG A 356 8.11 -8.19 -2.35
N VAL A 357 8.19 -6.98 -2.86
CA VAL A 357 9.37 -6.43 -3.56
C VAL A 357 10.51 -6.29 -2.57
N ALA A 358 11.64 -6.91 -2.85
CA ALA A 358 12.83 -6.95 -1.98
C ALA A 358 12.53 -7.41 -0.54
N GLY A 359 11.45 -8.19 -0.34
CA GLY A 359 10.99 -8.61 0.98
C GLY A 359 10.31 -7.50 1.82
N ILE A 360 10.09 -6.30 1.26
CA ILE A 360 9.62 -5.10 1.97
C ILE A 360 8.18 -4.76 1.60
N LEU A 361 7.91 -4.39 0.33
CA LEU A 361 6.65 -3.78 -0.10
C LEU A 361 5.73 -4.79 -0.79
N ALA A 362 4.47 -4.87 -0.37
CA ALA A 362 3.48 -5.82 -0.88
C ALA A 362 2.88 -5.42 -2.25
N THR A 363 3.06 -4.18 -2.69
CA THR A 363 2.72 -3.72 -4.04
C THR A 363 3.98 -3.55 -4.89
N SER A 364 3.88 -3.67 -6.22
CA SER A 364 5.01 -3.48 -7.16
C SER A 364 5.08 -2.09 -7.75
N ARG A 365 4.02 -1.28 -7.59
CA ARG A 365 3.97 0.13 -7.98
C ARG A 365 3.36 0.96 -6.87
N ALA A 366 3.97 2.13 -6.64
CA ALA A 366 3.52 3.12 -5.67
C ALA A 366 4.15 4.47 -5.98
N MET A 367 3.61 5.55 -5.45
CA MET A 367 4.27 6.84 -5.34
C MET A 367 5.10 6.89 -4.06
N GLY A 368 6.23 7.59 -4.05
CA GLY A 368 7.13 7.61 -2.89
C GLY A 368 8.06 6.40 -2.83
N ASP A 369 8.21 5.77 -1.67
CA ASP A 369 9.07 4.59 -1.43
C ASP A 369 10.50 4.79 -1.92
N TYR A 370 11.09 5.95 -1.64
CA TYR A 370 12.34 6.37 -2.29
C TYR A 370 13.48 5.34 -2.28
N PRO A 371 13.67 4.51 -1.24
CA PRO A 371 14.75 3.54 -1.24
C PRO A 371 14.58 2.45 -2.32
N LEU A 372 13.34 2.06 -2.63
CA LEU A 372 13.00 1.10 -3.68
C LEU A 372 12.88 1.77 -5.06
N LYS A 373 12.42 3.02 -5.07
CA LYS A 373 12.27 3.86 -6.27
C LYS A 373 13.62 4.14 -6.95
N ASP A 374 14.64 4.49 -6.18
CA ASP A 374 16.00 4.76 -6.71
C ASP A 374 16.59 3.57 -7.44
N LYS A 375 16.23 2.35 -7.04
CA LYS A 375 16.64 1.10 -7.67
C LYS A 375 15.70 0.67 -8.80
N ARG A 376 14.61 1.37 -9.04
CA ARG A 376 13.53 1.02 -9.96
C ARG A 376 12.85 -0.32 -9.66
N PHE A 377 12.93 -0.78 -8.41
CA PHE A 377 12.19 -1.97 -7.97
C PHE A 377 10.71 -1.66 -7.83
N VAL A 378 10.40 -0.44 -7.41
CA VAL A 378 9.05 0.15 -7.40
C VAL A 378 9.03 1.31 -8.39
N ILE A 379 7.97 1.46 -9.15
CA ILE A 379 7.75 2.54 -10.13
C ILE A 379 6.39 3.19 -9.87
N ALA A 380 6.19 4.40 -10.38
CA ALA A 380 4.92 5.12 -10.27
C ALA A 380 4.19 5.24 -11.62
N ASP A 381 4.61 4.48 -12.63
CA ASP A 381 3.97 4.48 -13.95
C ASP A 381 2.53 3.97 -13.82
N PRO A 382 1.50 4.78 -14.09
CA PRO A 382 0.12 4.34 -13.96
C PRO A 382 -0.31 3.48 -15.14
N ASP A 383 -1.13 2.46 -14.87
CA ASP A 383 -1.93 1.84 -15.92
C ASP A 383 -3.17 2.71 -16.16
N ILE A 384 -3.45 3.05 -17.43
CA ILE A 384 -4.58 3.89 -17.82
C ILE A 384 -5.61 3.05 -18.56
N LEU A 385 -6.84 3.08 -18.08
CA LEU A 385 -7.98 2.48 -18.75
C LEU A 385 -9.05 3.54 -19.06
N THR A 386 -9.68 3.43 -20.22
CA THR A 386 -10.75 4.34 -20.64
C THR A 386 -11.98 3.54 -21.01
N PHE A 387 -13.13 3.95 -20.49
CA PHE A 387 -14.42 3.31 -20.73
C PHE A 387 -15.41 4.33 -21.30
N ASN A 388 -16.19 3.89 -22.27
CA ASN A 388 -17.38 4.61 -22.66
C ASN A 388 -18.56 4.11 -21.82
N LEU A 389 -19.16 4.99 -21.03
CA LEU A 389 -20.25 4.63 -20.13
C LEU A 389 -21.54 4.25 -20.88
N ASP A 390 -21.73 4.72 -22.11
CA ASP A 390 -22.89 4.34 -22.96
C ASP A 390 -22.85 2.85 -23.33
N ASP A 391 -21.65 2.28 -23.52
CA ASP A 391 -21.48 0.89 -23.90
C ASP A 391 -21.83 -0.06 -22.74
N HIS A 392 -21.52 0.36 -21.51
CA HIS A 392 -21.70 -0.46 -20.32
C HIS A 392 -22.98 -0.14 -19.55
N LYS A 393 -23.49 1.09 -19.69
CA LYS A 393 -24.64 1.62 -18.94
C LYS A 393 -24.55 1.26 -17.46
N PRO A 394 -23.49 1.68 -16.78
CA PRO A 394 -23.23 1.24 -15.44
C PRO A 394 -24.27 1.74 -14.44
N MET A 395 -24.54 0.92 -13.43
CA MET A 395 -25.37 1.31 -12.31
C MET A 395 -24.59 2.15 -11.30
N PHE A 396 -23.37 1.71 -11.00
CA PHE A 396 -22.45 2.39 -10.06
C PHE A 396 -21.00 1.96 -10.29
N LEU A 397 -20.08 2.71 -9.68
CA LEU A 397 -18.64 2.42 -9.62
C LEU A 397 -18.21 2.38 -8.16
N VAL A 398 -17.43 1.37 -7.78
CA VAL A 398 -16.78 1.26 -6.47
C VAL A 398 -15.28 1.45 -6.65
N LEU A 399 -14.69 2.41 -5.93
CA LEU A 399 -13.26 2.56 -5.78
C LEU A 399 -12.91 2.26 -4.33
N ALA A 400 -11.87 1.46 -4.06
CA ALA A 400 -11.50 1.14 -2.69
C ALA A 400 -10.01 0.82 -2.53
N SER A 401 -9.47 1.05 -1.31
CA SER A 401 -8.18 0.55 -0.88
C SER A 401 -8.20 -0.98 -0.71
N ASP A 402 -7.02 -1.60 -0.59
CA ASP A 402 -6.89 -3.06 -0.51
C ASP A 402 -7.56 -3.64 0.74
N GLY A 403 -7.76 -2.84 1.81
CA GLY A 403 -8.50 -3.26 3.00
C GLY A 403 -9.92 -3.76 2.71
N LEU A 404 -10.57 -3.31 1.62
CA LEU A 404 -11.80 -3.91 1.12
C LEU A 404 -11.51 -5.20 0.35
N TRP A 405 -10.59 -5.16 -0.60
CA TRP A 405 -10.38 -6.21 -1.59
C TRP A 405 -9.72 -7.46 -1.04
N ASP A 406 -9.07 -7.37 0.12
CA ASP A 406 -8.56 -8.51 0.89
C ASP A 406 -9.66 -9.41 1.45
N THR A 407 -10.90 -8.88 1.55
CA THR A 407 -12.02 -9.58 2.16
C THR A 407 -13.24 -9.76 1.25
N PHE A 408 -13.24 -9.13 0.09
CA PHE A 408 -14.30 -9.18 -0.91
C PHE A 408 -13.77 -9.47 -2.31
N SER A 409 -14.44 -10.35 -3.06
CA SER A 409 -14.28 -10.41 -4.50
C SER A 409 -15.01 -9.25 -5.17
N ASN A 410 -14.70 -9.01 -6.45
CA ASN A 410 -15.38 -7.97 -7.25
C ASN A 410 -16.90 -8.21 -7.30
N GLU A 411 -17.30 -9.45 -7.54
CA GLU A 411 -18.70 -9.89 -7.65
C GLU A 411 -19.46 -9.75 -6.34
N GLU A 412 -18.80 -10.10 -5.22
CA GLU A 412 -19.40 -9.95 -3.89
C GLU A 412 -19.60 -8.47 -3.54
N ALA A 413 -18.63 -7.61 -3.80
CA ALA A 413 -18.73 -6.18 -3.54
C ALA A 413 -19.84 -5.54 -4.39
N VAL A 414 -19.90 -5.87 -5.68
CA VAL A 414 -20.93 -5.37 -6.60
C VAL A 414 -22.33 -5.84 -6.15
N LYS A 415 -22.49 -7.13 -5.83
CA LYS A 415 -23.76 -7.65 -5.32
C LYS A 415 -24.17 -6.94 -4.03
N PHE A 416 -23.25 -6.75 -3.11
CA PHE A 416 -23.48 -6.12 -1.82
C PHE A 416 -23.97 -4.67 -1.95
N ILE A 417 -23.29 -3.86 -2.79
CA ILE A 417 -23.69 -2.47 -3.08
C ILE A 417 -25.01 -2.40 -3.82
N LYS A 418 -25.23 -3.27 -4.82
CA LYS A 418 -26.49 -3.30 -5.59
C LYS A 418 -27.73 -3.44 -4.69
N GLU A 419 -27.65 -4.23 -3.62
CA GLU A 419 -28.72 -4.44 -2.66
C GLU A 419 -28.91 -3.24 -1.71
N ARG A 420 -27.97 -2.28 -1.68
CA ARG A 420 -27.89 -1.15 -0.72
C ARG A 420 -27.74 0.22 -1.38
N LEU A 421 -27.94 0.28 -2.68
CA LEU A 421 -27.77 1.53 -3.44
C LEU A 421 -28.74 2.62 -3.01
N ASP A 422 -29.87 2.26 -2.39
CA ASP A 422 -30.85 3.16 -1.81
C ASP A 422 -30.46 3.69 -0.42
N GLU A 423 -29.40 3.16 0.21
CA GLU A 423 -28.87 3.72 1.46
C GLU A 423 -28.36 5.14 1.24
N PRO A 424 -28.38 6.01 2.28
CA PRO A 424 -27.99 7.41 2.14
C PRO A 424 -26.59 7.65 1.60
N ASP A 425 -25.69 6.68 1.75
CA ASP A 425 -24.30 6.67 1.32
C ASP A 425 -24.05 5.61 0.23
N PHE A 426 -25.10 5.19 -0.46
CA PHE A 426 -25.06 4.20 -1.54
C PHE A 426 -24.45 2.86 -1.12
N GLY A 427 -24.50 2.53 0.18
CA GLY A 427 -23.96 1.30 0.76
C GLY A 427 -22.45 1.37 1.07
N ALA A 428 -21.78 2.51 0.90
CA ALA A 428 -20.35 2.64 1.16
C ALA A 428 -19.99 2.30 2.61
N LYS A 429 -20.73 2.83 3.59
CA LYS A 429 -20.55 2.54 5.01
C LYS A 429 -20.81 1.07 5.33
N SER A 430 -21.90 0.54 4.80
CA SER A 430 -22.29 -0.86 5.02
C SER A 430 -21.23 -1.82 4.48
N LEU A 431 -20.66 -1.56 3.30
CA LEU A 431 -19.61 -2.39 2.70
C LEU A 431 -18.29 -2.29 3.49
N THR A 432 -17.89 -1.07 3.89
CA THR A 432 -16.70 -0.85 4.71
C THR A 432 -16.76 -1.59 6.03
N LEU A 433 -17.90 -1.47 6.74
CA LEU A 433 -18.08 -2.17 8.02
C LEU A 433 -18.13 -3.69 7.84
N GLN A 434 -18.74 -4.16 6.74
CA GLN A 434 -18.76 -5.59 6.46
C GLN A 434 -17.35 -6.14 6.16
N ALA A 435 -16.49 -5.38 5.47
CA ALA A 435 -15.08 -5.75 5.28
C ALA A 435 -14.34 -5.85 6.62
N TYR A 436 -14.57 -4.90 7.52
CA TYR A 436 -14.00 -4.94 8.88
C TYR A 436 -14.48 -6.21 9.65
N TYR A 437 -15.77 -6.53 9.58
CA TYR A 437 -16.32 -7.72 10.25
C TYR A 437 -15.87 -9.03 9.59
N ARG A 438 -15.56 -9.04 8.30
CA ARG A 438 -14.96 -10.19 7.60
C ARG A 438 -13.50 -10.41 7.99
N GLY A 439 -12.91 -9.51 8.76
CA GLY A 439 -11.57 -9.68 9.33
C GLY A 439 -10.48 -8.89 8.63
N SER A 440 -10.83 -7.88 7.83
CA SER A 440 -9.82 -6.94 7.32
C SER A 440 -8.96 -6.39 8.46
N VAL A 441 -7.66 -6.36 8.26
CA VAL A 441 -6.67 -5.90 9.26
C VAL A 441 -6.11 -4.52 8.91
N ASP A 442 -6.54 -3.94 7.79
CA ASP A 442 -6.03 -2.67 7.27
C ASP A 442 -6.96 -1.47 7.51
N ASN A 443 -6.52 -0.30 7.06
CA ASN A 443 -7.39 0.83 6.77
C ASN A 443 -8.37 0.40 5.66
N ILE A 444 -9.61 0.85 5.71
CA ILE A 444 -10.62 0.47 4.73
C ILE A 444 -11.29 1.74 4.24
N THR A 445 -11.08 2.08 2.99
CA THR A 445 -11.70 3.22 2.32
C THR A 445 -12.52 2.73 1.14
N VAL A 446 -13.82 3.02 1.16
CA VAL A 446 -14.75 2.66 0.09
C VAL A 446 -15.46 3.91 -0.41
N LEU A 447 -15.33 4.18 -1.71
CA LEU A 447 -15.99 5.25 -2.41
C LEU A 447 -16.95 4.65 -3.46
N VAL A 448 -18.21 5.02 -3.40
CA VAL A 448 -19.26 4.58 -4.35
C VAL A 448 -19.75 5.77 -5.14
N ILE A 449 -19.83 5.60 -6.47
CA ILE A 449 -20.38 6.60 -7.39
C ILE A 449 -21.64 5.99 -8.02
N ASN A 450 -22.80 6.57 -7.77
CA ASN A 450 -24.09 6.09 -8.24
C ASN A 450 -24.47 6.78 -9.54
N PHE A 451 -24.60 6.02 -10.62
CA PHE A 451 -25.01 6.54 -11.94
C PHE A 451 -26.53 6.52 -12.16
N LEU A 452 -27.30 5.79 -11.36
CA LEU A 452 -28.75 5.65 -11.54
C LEU A 452 -29.51 6.95 -11.21
N ASN A 453 -28.97 7.76 -10.30
CA ASN A 453 -29.55 9.06 -9.94
C ASN A 453 -29.23 10.16 -10.98
N ASN A 454 -28.97 9.79 -12.23
CA ASN A 454 -28.47 10.58 -13.32
C ASN A 454 -28.99 12.02 -13.38
N LYS A 455 -28.14 12.95 -12.91
CA LYS A 455 -28.10 14.32 -13.37
C LYS A 455 -26.79 14.64 -14.13
N ILE A 456 -25.98 13.61 -14.47
CA ILE A 456 -24.73 13.80 -15.21
C ILE A 456 -25.00 14.04 -16.72
N ALA A 457 -26.17 13.66 -17.23
CA ALA A 457 -26.45 13.70 -18.65
C ALA A 457 -27.61 14.64 -18.98
N VAL A 458 -27.56 15.91 -18.60
CA VAL A 458 -28.42 16.93 -19.26
C VAL A 458 -27.73 18.29 -19.23
N HIS A 459 -26.72 18.45 -20.07
CA HIS A 459 -26.45 19.71 -20.73
C HIS A 459 -26.24 19.45 -22.23
N VAL A 460 -27.27 18.84 -22.83
CA VAL A 460 -27.49 18.94 -24.28
C VAL A 460 -28.80 19.68 -24.44
N GLN A 461 -28.71 20.98 -24.46
CA GLN A 461 -29.55 21.85 -25.29
C GLN A 461 -28.74 23.12 -25.63
#